data_c51d31d2ff87b3e0ea315b90f1fa6e27
#
_entry.id   c51d31d2ff87b3e0ea315b90f1fa6e27
#
_cell.length_a   1.000
_cell.length_b   1.000
_cell.length_c   1.000
_cell.angle_alpha   90.00
_cell.angle_beta   90.00
_cell.angle_gamma   90.00
#
_symmetry.space_group_name_H-M   'P 1'
#
loop_
_entity.id
_entity.type
_entity.pdbx_description
1 polymer ?
#
loop_
_entity_poly.entity_id
_entity_poly.type
_entity_poly.pdbx_seq_one_letter_code
_entity_poly.pdbx_strand_id
1 'polypeptide(L)'
;MICYKPLAIKTPEAKGRADQQYKRQEPFDQFHCLRESQVSNFDFSREFPVSRMRRMRRDSFSRRLMRETCLSADDLIFPVFIVEGSNEKQAIKSMPGIFRLSVDNLLKEAAELVALKIPAIALFPSLDDSAKSLDGREAYNPEGLVQRAVKALKETQPELGVITDVALDPYTTHGQDGIIDDSGYVLNDE
;
A
#
# COMPACT_ATOMS: atom_id res chain seq x y z
N MET A 1 -25.33 -13.97 12.19
CA MET A 1 -25.89 -15.29 11.81
C MET A 1 -26.28 -15.18 10.33
N ILE A 2 -25.35 -15.50 9.43
CA ILE A 2 -25.53 -15.36 7.97
C ILE A 2 -25.61 -16.77 7.42
N CYS A 3 -26.83 -17.13 6.94
CA CYS A 3 -27.08 -18.42 6.30
C CYS A 3 -26.49 -18.43 4.89
N TYR A 4 -25.52 -19.28 4.63
CA TYR A 4 -25.07 -19.61 3.28
C TYR A 4 -26.02 -20.65 2.67
N LYS A 5 -26.66 -20.29 1.53
CA LYS A 5 -27.36 -21.23 0.66
C LYS A 5 -26.33 -21.84 -0.30
N PRO A 6 -26.22 -23.16 -0.43
CA PRO A 6 -25.33 -23.76 -1.43
C PRO A 6 -25.95 -23.65 -2.83
N LEU A 7 -25.19 -23.14 -3.77
CA LEU A 7 -25.51 -23.19 -5.21
C LEU A 7 -25.39 -24.63 -5.71
N ALA A 8 -26.48 -25.15 -6.27
CA ALA A 8 -26.50 -26.43 -6.95
C ALA A 8 -25.73 -26.35 -8.27
N ILE A 9 -24.62 -27.07 -8.37
CA ILE A 9 -23.89 -27.29 -9.61
C ILE A 9 -24.61 -28.42 -10.38
N LYS A 10 -25.18 -28.11 -11.54
CA LYS A 10 -25.67 -29.12 -12.50
C LYS A 10 -24.49 -29.79 -13.14
N THR A 11 -24.34 -31.11 -12.92
CA THR A 11 -23.42 -31.96 -13.67
C THR A 11 -24.04 -32.39 -14.99
N PRO A 12 -23.27 -32.47 -16.11
CA PRO A 12 -23.74 -33.02 -17.38
C PRO A 12 -23.85 -34.55 -17.29
N GLU A 13 -24.93 -35.08 -17.88
CA GLU A 13 -25.17 -36.51 -18.04
C GLU A 13 -24.09 -37.15 -18.91
N ALA A 14 -23.40 -38.14 -18.37
CA ALA A 14 -22.55 -39.05 -19.12
C ALA A 14 -23.23 -40.41 -19.26
N LYS A 15 -23.48 -40.79 -20.52
CA LYS A 15 -24.00 -42.10 -20.94
C LYS A 15 -23.00 -43.20 -20.62
N GLY A 16 -23.51 -44.23 -20.00
CA GLY A 16 -23.22 -45.64 -19.98
C GLY A 16 -21.79 -46.17 -20.17
N ARG A 17 -21.34 -46.91 -19.15
CA ARG A 17 -20.68 -48.21 -19.31
C ARG A 17 -20.59 -48.99 -17.99
N ALA A 18 -21.21 -50.18 -18.01
CA ALA A 18 -20.82 -51.46 -17.41
C ALA A 18 -20.29 -51.53 -15.96
N ASP A 19 -21.04 -52.27 -15.18
CA ASP A 19 -20.71 -53.05 -13.99
C ASP A 19 -19.24 -53.23 -13.66
N GLN A 20 -18.79 -52.60 -12.61
CA GLN A 20 -17.73 -53.10 -11.76
C GLN A 20 -18.26 -53.19 -10.33
N GLN A 21 -18.34 -54.39 -9.84
CA GLN A 21 -18.71 -54.76 -8.45
C GLN A 21 -17.83 -54.02 -7.47
N TYR A 22 -18.42 -53.08 -6.78
CA TYR A 22 -17.83 -52.43 -5.60
C TYR A 22 -17.90 -53.39 -4.44
N LYS A 23 -16.82 -54.13 -4.13
CA LYS A 23 -16.68 -54.88 -2.87
C LYS A 23 -16.73 -53.88 -1.75
N ARG A 24 -17.74 -54.02 -0.91
CA ARG A 24 -17.82 -53.33 0.38
C ARG A 24 -16.58 -53.75 1.18
N GLN A 25 -15.71 -52.79 1.45
CA GLN A 25 -14.68 -52.94 2.49
C GLN A 25 -15.38 -52.77 3.84
N GLU A 26 -15.14 -53.74 4.71
CA GLU A 26 -15.60 -53.78 6.08
C GLU A 26 -15.08 -52.58 6.91
N PRO A 27 -15.76 -52.20 8.00
CA PRO A 27 -15.35 -51.00 8.78
C PRO A 27 -14.00 -51.26 9.47
N PHE A 28 -13.18 -50.25 9.42
CA PHE A 28 -11.88 -50.16 10.08
C PHE A 28 -12.06 -50.10 11.61
N ASP A 29 -12.34 -51.26 12.24
CA ASP A 29 -12.28 -51.43 13.68
C ASP A 29 -11.08 -52.29 14.04
N GLN A 30 -9.91 -51.70 14.05
CA GLN A 30 -8.77 -52.17 14.84
C GLN A 30 -7.78 -51.01 15.06
N PHE A 31 -8.17 -50.05 15.90
CA PHE A 31 -7.15 -49.30 16.62
C PHE A 31 -6.55 -50.25 17.67
N HIS A 32 -5.54 -50.99 17.24
CA HIS A 32 -4.64 -51.65 18.17
C HIS A 32 -3.91 -50.56 18.94
N CYS A 33 -4.28 -50.43 20.19
CA CYS A 33 -3.52 -49.69 21.19
C CYS A 33 -2.09 -50.25 21.21
N LEU A 34 -1.20 -49.63 20.46
CA LEU A 34 0.23 -49.94 20.55
C LEU A 34 0.70 -49.49 21.92
N ARG A 35 1.14 -50.49 22.69
CA ARG A 35 1.76 -50.35 24.01
C ARG A 35 2.76 -49.18 24.00
N GLU A 36 2.63 -48.35 25.03
CA GLU A 36 3.67 -47.44 25.49
C GLU A 36 4.96 -48.19 25.81
N SER A 37 5.80 -48.43 24.88
CA SER A 37 7.19 -48.80 25.13
C SER A 37 8.05 -48.43 23.94
N GLN A 38 8.95 -47.50 24.21
CA GLN A 38 10.01 -46.98 23.32
C GLN A 38 9.55 -45.93 22.31
N VAL A 39 8.94 -44.84 22.74
CA VAL A 39 9.17 -43.57 22.12
C VAL A 39 10.60 -43.18 22.53
N SER A 40 11.58 -43.56 21.72
CA SER A 40 12.88 -42.93 21.80
C SER A 40 12.61 -41.43 21.73
N ASN A 41 13.11 -40.67 22.69
CA ASN A 41 13.16 -39.21 22.65
C ASN A 41 13.93 -38.79 21.41
N PHE A 42 13.28 -38.83 20.24
CA PHE A 42 13.74 -38.05 19.11
C PHE A 42 13.44 -36.61 19.49
N ASP A 43 14.46 -35.98 20.04
CA ASP A 43 14.50 -34.54 20.19
C ASP A 43 14.52 -33.94 18.78
N PHE A 44 13.32 -33.70 18.25
CA PHE A 44 13.14 -32.92 17.05
C PHE A 44 13.33 -31.44 17.41
N SER A 45 14.55 -31.10 17.84
CA SER A 45 14.91 -29.69 17.95
C SER A 45 14.86 -29.08 16.55
N ARG A 46 13.70 -28.49 16.22
CA ARG A 46 13.48 -27.79 14.96
C ARG A 46 14.08 -26.38 15.05
N GLU A 47 15.39 -26.33 15.38
CA GLU A 47 16.08 -25.09 15.53
C GLU A 47 16.57 -24.54 14.20
N PHE A 48 16.39 -23.23 14.00
CA PHE A 48 17.04 -22.51 12.91
C PHE A 48 18.55 -22.41 13.20
N PRO A 49 19.43 -22.63 12.19
CA PRO A 49 19.18 -22.83 10.75
C PRO A 49 19.03 -24.28 10.27
N VAL A 50 19.13 -25.26 11.17
CA VAL A 50 19.13 -26.71 10.84
C VAL A 50 17.80 -27.12 10.20
N SER A 51 16.69 -26.65 10.77
CA SER A 51 15.35 -26.91 10.23
C SER A 51 14.74 -25.63 9.67
N ARG A 52 14.49 -25.62 8.35
CA ARG A 52 13.84 -24.48 7.67
C ARG A 52 12.46 -24.88 7.18
N MET A 53 11.42 -24.34 7.79
CA MET A 53 10.02 -24.59 7.45
C MET A 53 9.63 -23.89 6.14
N ARG A 54 9.90 -24.53 4.98
CA ARG A 54 9.66 -23.92 3.67
C ARG A 54 8.47 -24.49 2.91
N ARG A 55 7.83 -25.56 3.41
CA ARG A 55 6.75 -26.26 2.71
C ARG A 55 5.61 -25.32 2.35
N MET A 56 5.18 -24.47 3.27
CA MET A 56 4.09 -23.52 3.04
C MET A 56 4.47 -22.34 2.13
N ARG A 57 5.76 -22.16 1.84
CA ARG A 57 6.28 -21.11 0.95
C ARG A 57 6.60 -21.61 -0.45
N ARG A 58 6.58 -22.93 -0.68
CA ARG A 58 7.05 -23.54 -1.91
C ARG A 58 6.17 -23.22 -3.11
N ASP A 59 4.87 -23.40 -2.98
CA ASP A 59 3.92 -23.35 -4.07
C ASP A 59 3.02 -22.11 -3.99
N SER A 60 2.51 -21.66 -5.14
CA SER A 60 1.65 -20.46 -5.19
C SER A 60 0.37 -20.62 -4.37
N PHE A 61 -0.26 -21.81 -4.43
CA PHE A 61 -1.49 -22.06 -3.69
C PHE A 61 -1.25 -22.03 -2.18
N SER A 62 -0.16 -22.63 -1.68
CA SER A 62 0.14 -22.65 -0.25
C SER A 62 0.48 -21.25 0.28
N ARG A 63 1.24 -20.45 -0.50
CA ARG A 63 1.49 -19.03 -0.15
C ARG A 63 0.20 -18.22 -0.08
N ARG A 64 -0.76 -18.46 -0.99
CA ARG A 64 -2.07 -17.77 -0.95
C ARG A 64 -2.90 -18.17 0.26
N LEU A 65 -2.88 -19.47 0.65
CA LEU A 65 -3.59 -19.95 1.84
C LEU A 65 -3.02 -19.37 3.14
N MET A 66 -1.70 -19.17 3.19
CA MET A 66 -1.00 -18.70 4.40
C MET A 66 -0.79 -17.18 4.43
N ARG A 67 -1.34 -16.46 3.46
CA ARG A 67 -1.23 -15.00 3.41
C ARG A 67 -2.08 -14.36 4.52
N GLU A 68 -1.43 -13.62 5.41
CA GLU A 68 -2.08 -12.90 6.50
C GLU A 68 -2.56 -11.51 6.05
N THR A 69 -1.86 -10.91 5.07
CA THR A 69 -2.18 -9.58 4.54
C THR A 69 -2.49 -9.64 3.05
N CYS A 70 -3.46 -8.84 2.61
CA CYS A 70 -3.79 -8.62 1.20
C CYS A 70 -3.59 -7.14 0.90
N LEU A 71 -2.77 -6.82 -0.10
CA LEU A 71 -2.63 -5.46 -0.60
C LEU A 71 -3.78 -5.15 -1.55
N SER A 72 -4.46 -4.04 -1.31
CA SER A 72 -5.50 -3.47 -2.15
C SER A 72 -5.17 -2.03 -2.53
N ALA A 73 -5.98 -1.40 -3.38
CA ALA A 73 -5.84 0.02 -3.67
C ALA A 73 -6.04 0.89 -2.43
N ASP A 74 -6.85 0.44 -1.46
CA ASP A 74 -7.16 1.16 -0.22
C ASP A 74 -5.94 1.27 0.74
N ASP A 75 -4.90 0.49 0.48
CA ASP A 75 -3.64 0.54 1.26
C ASP A 75 -2.62 1.54 0.67
N LEU A 76 -2.97 2.24 -0.41
CA LEU A 76 -2.04 3.08 -1.16
C LEU A 76 -2.32 4.58 -0.93
N ILE A 77 -1.25 5.36 -0.81
CA ILE A 77 -1.25 6.81 -0.89
C ILE A 77 -0.34 7.20 -2.05
N PHE A 78 -0.80 8.06 -2.95
CA PHE A 78 -0.01 8.51 -4.09
C PHE A 78 0.74 9.81 -3.78
N PRO A 79 2.06 9.80 -3.65
CA PRO A 79 2.85 11.02 -3.46
C PRO A 79 3.03 11.74 -4.79
N VAL A 80 2.88 13.07 -4.80
CA VAL A 80 3.08 13.89 -5.99
C VAL A 80 3.81 15.18 -5.65
N PHE A 81 4.75 15.55 -6.53
CA PHE A 81 5.43 16.85 -6.47
C PHE A 81 4.67 17.86 -7.30
N ILE A 82 4.36 19.01 -6.72
CA ILE A 82 3.67 20.09 -7.39
C ILE A 82 4.58 21.30 -7.62
N VAL A 83 4.37 22.00 -8.75
CA VAL A 83 5.16 23.14 -9.18
C VAL A 83 4.24 24.23 -9.74
N GLU A 84 4.70 25.48 -9.67
CA GLU A 84 4.03 26.60 -10.32
C GLU A 84 4.03 26.47 -11.84
N GLY A 85 3.05 27.10 -12.47
CA GLY A 85 2.93 27.16 -13.92
C GLY A 85 1.64 26.56 -14.45
N SER A 86 1.58 26.37 -15.75
CA SER A 86 0.45 25.79 -16.48
C SER A 86 0.96 24.79 -17.49
N ASN A 87 0.37 23.61 -17.51
CA ASN A 87 0.75 22.48 -18.35
C ASN A 87 2.21 22.00 -18.15
N GLU A 88 2.75 22.24 -16.93
CA GLU A 88 4.10 21.81 -16.57
C GLU A 88 4.13 20.32 -16.18
N LYS A 89 5.12 19.62 -16.75
CA LYS A 89 5.45 18.24 -16.39
C LYS A 89 6.95 18.06 -16.44
N GLN A 90 7.61 18.31 -15.31
CA GLN A 90 9.06 18.34 -15.19
C GLN A 90 9.60 17.03 -14.63
N ALA A 91 10.44 16.32 -15.40
CA ALA A 91 11.06 15.08 -14.94
C ALA A 91 12.04 15.32 -13.79
N ILE A 92 12.00 14.44 -12.78
CA ILE A 92 12.95 14.45 -11.67
C ILE A 92 14.09 13.49 -12.00
N LYS A 93 15.31 14.03 -12.22
CA LYS A 93 16.47 13.24 -12.68
C LYS A 93 16.84 12.08 -11.74
N SER A 94 16.71 12.26 -10.43
CA SER A 94 17.00 11.25 -9.42
C SER A 94 15.89 10.20 -9.24
N MET A 95 14.70 10.44 -9.83
CA MET A 95 13.52 9.59 -9.68
C MET A 95 12.91 9.29 -11.06
N PRO A 96 13.47 8.34 -11.83
CA PRO A 96 13.00 8.04 -13.17
C PRO A 96 11.51 7.69 -13.20
N GLY A 97 10.75 8.33 -14.09
CA GLY A 97 9.31 8.15 -14.22
C GLY A 97 8.46 9.03 -13.30
N ILE A 98 9.07 9.77 -12.36
CA ILE A 98 8.37 10.71 -11.48
C ILE A 98 8.56 12.15 -12.00
N PHE A 99 7.49 12.93 -11.86
CA PHE A 99 7.44 14.30 -12.41
C PHE A 99 6.95 15.29 -11.34
N ARG A 100 7.39 16.55 -11.48
CA ARG A 100 6.72 17.69 -10.86
C ARG A 100 5.60 18.13 -11.78
N LEU A 101 4.42 18.37 -11.25
CA LEU A 101 3.23 18.70 -12.03
C LEU A 101 2.67 20.07 -11.63
N SER A 102 2.25 20.85 -12.60
CA SER A 102 1.40 22.02 -12.34
C SER A 102 0.00 21.59 -11.92
N VAL A 103 -0.77 22.50 -11.31
CA VAL A 103 -2.10 22.18 -10.76
C VAL A 103 -3.05 21.57 -11.78
N ASP A 104 -3.04 22.06 -13.01
CA ASP A 104 -3.89 21.53 -14.11
C ASP A 104 -3.52 20.08 -14.52
N ASN A 105 -2.24 19.71 -14.49
CA ASN A 105 -1.80 18.33 -14.71
C ASN A 105 -2.03 17.45 -13.49
N LEU A 106 -1.91 18.00 -12.28
CA LEU A 106 -2.30 17.33 -11.03
C LEU A 106 -3.76 16.88 -11.06
N LEU A 107 -4.68 17.71 -11.56
CA LEU A 107 -6.10 17.35 -11.66
C LEU A 107 -6.36 16.17 -12.61
N LYS A 108 -5.57 16.04 -13.68
CA LYS A 108 -5.65 14.89 -14.60
C LYS A 108 -5.19 13.62 -13.90
N GLU A 109 -4.06 13.69 -13.19
CA GLU A 109 -3.53 12.57 -12.38
C GLU A 109 -4.53 12.15 -11.28
N ALA A 110 -5.14 13.13 -10.59
CA ALA A 110 -6.15 12.86 -9.57
C ALA A 110 -7.38 12.11 -10.11
N ALA A 111 -7.82 12.43 -11.34
CA ALA A 111 -8.90 11.69 -11.99
C ALA A 111 -8.52 10.23 -12.28
N GLU A 112 -7.26 9.97 -12.67
CA GLU A 112 -6.74 8.61 -12.85
C GLU A 112 -6.67 7.84 -11.52
N LEU A 113 -6.23 8.49 -10.43
CA LEU A 113 -6.19 7.89 -9.10
C LEU A 113 -7.58 7.44 -8.63
N VAL A 114 -8.59 8.28 -8.80
CA VAL A 114 -9.99 7.94 -8.48
C VAL A 114 -10.47 6.76 -9.32
N ALA A 115 -10.16 6.71 -10.61
CA ALA A 115 -10.50 5.59 -11.48
C ALA A 115 -9.81 4.27 -11.04
N LEU A 116 -8.59 4.36 -10.51
CA LEU A 116 -7.83 3.25 -9.95
C LEU A 116 -8.23 2.90 -8.51
N LYS A 117 -9.17 3.65 -7.91
CA LYS A 117 -9.64 3.50 -6.52
C LYS A 117 -8.54 3.72 -5.48
N ILE A 118 -7.55 4.55 -5.76
CA ILE A 118 -6.55 4.97 -4.78
C ILE A 118 -7.19 6.06 -3.91
N PRO A 119 -7.25 5.87 -2.58
CA PRO A 119 -8.08 6.71 -1.71
C PRO A 119 -7.49 8.08 -1.40
N ALA A 120 -6.17 8.25 -1.53
CA ALA A 120 -5.53 9.49 -1.10
C ALA A 120 -4.31 9.87 -1.94
N ILE A 121 -4.08 11.19 -2.02
CA ILE A 121 -2.92 11.82 -2.64
C ILE A 121 -2.16 12.64 -1.59
N ALA A 122 -0.83 12.60 -1.62
CA ALA A 122 0.03 13.40 -0.75
C ALA A 122 0.79 14.44 -1.58
N LEU A 123 0.68 15.72 -1.23
CA LEU A 123 1.22 16.86 -1.98
C LEU A 123 2.55 17.33 -1.40
N PHE A 124 3.57 17.44 -2.26
CA PHE A 124 4.88 17.96 -1.91
C PHE A 124 5.22 19.15 -2.83
N PRO A 125 5.29 20.39 -2.31
CA PRO A 125 5.56 21.55 -3.13
C PRO A 125 7.04 21.61 -3.56
N SER A 126 7.28 22.07 -4.79
CA SER A 126 8.59 22.43 -5.30
C SER A 126 8.54 23.90 -5.70
N LEU A 127 9.06 24.75 -4.85
CA LEU A 127 9.04 26.20 -5.03
C LEU A 127 10.33 26.70 -5.66
N ASP A 128 10.22 27.77 -6.42
CA ASP A 128 11.37 28.52 -6.88
C ASP A 128 12.02 29.27 -5.69
N ASP A 129 13.33 29.49 -5.77
CA ASP A 129 14.07 30.17 -4.69
C ASP A 129 13.55 31.58 -4.41
N SER A 130 12.97 32.26 -5.43
CA SER A 130 12.35 33.58 -5.28
C SER A 130 11.11 33.62 -4.40
N ALA A 131 10.43 32.45 -4.22
CA ALA A 131 9.25 32.32 -3.36
C ALA A 131 9.61 31.91 -1.93
N LYS A 132 10.86 31.53 -1.68
CA LYS A 132 11.35 31.15 -0.35
C LYS A 132 11.75 32.37 0.47
N SER A 133 11.67 32.26 1.79
CA SER A 133 12.04 33.29 2.75
C SER A 133 12.69 32.68 3.98
N LEU A 134 13.32 33.51 4.84
CA LEU A 134 13.92 33.02 6.10
C LEU A 134 12.87 32.47 7.07
N ASP A 135 11.66 33.02 7.02
CA ASP A 135 10.52 32.68 7.89
C ASP A 135 9.49 31.75 7.24
N GLY A 136 9.77 31.24 6.02
CA GLY A 136 8.89 30.31 5.32
C GLY A 136 7.48 30.85 5.03
N ARG A 137 7.33 32.19 4.85
CA ARG A 137 6.01 32.87 4.76
C ARG A 137 5.07 32.34 3.68
N GLU A 138 5.60 31.71 2.63
CA GLU A 138 4.80 31.10 1.57
C GLU A 138 4.02 29.86 2.07
N ALA A 139 4.45 29.24 3.17
CA ALA A 139 3.75 28.11 3.78
C ALA A 139 2.33 28.46 4.26
N TYR A 140 2.14 29.69 4.74
CA TYR A 140 0.85 30.17 5.25
C TYR A 140 0.16 31.20 4.34
N ASN A 141 0.66 31.36 3.09
CA ASN A 141 0.02 32.19 2.08
C ASN A 141 -1.31 31.57 1.65
N PRO A 142 -2.49 32.24 1.83
CA PRO A 142 -3.78 31.67 1.42
C PRO A 142 -3.89 31.35 -0.07
N GLU A 143 -3.13 32.07 -0.90
CA GLU A 143 -3.06 31.87 -2.34
C GLU A 143 -1.79 31.09 -2.77
N GLY A 144 -1.13 30.44 -1.83
CA GLY A 144 0.04 29.60 -2.08
C GLY A 144 -0.26 28.40 -2.96
N LEU A 145 0.79 27.81 -3.52
CA LEU A 145 0.67 26.68 -4.44
C LEU A 145 -0.10 25.50 -3.85
N VAL A 146 0.21 25.11 -2.60
CA VAL A 146 -0.45 23.97 -1.96
C VAL A 146 -1.92 24.28 -1.67
N GLN A 147 -2.22 25.47 -1.17
CA GLN A 147 -3.58 25.92 -0.85
C GLN A 147 -4.47 25.92 -2.10
N ARG A 148 -3.96 26.44 -3.23
CA ARG A 148 -4.66 26.42 -4.53
C ARG A 148 -4.83 24.99 -5.05
N ALA A 149 -3.82 24.13 -4.92
CA ALA A 149 -3.88 22.74 -5.34
C ALA A 149 -4.94 21.95 -4.52
N VAL A 150 -4.96 22.12 -3.21
CA VAL A 150 -5.98 21.50 -2.31
C VAL A 150 -7.38 21.93 -2.69
N LYS A 151 -7.60 23.25 -2.89
CA LYS A 151 -8.89 23.79 -3.31
C LYS A 151 -9.35 23.19 -4.62
N ALA A 152 -8.52 23.21 -5.65
CA ALA A 152 -8.82 22.66 -6.97
C ALA A 152 -9.10 21.14 -6.93
N LEU A 153 -8.33 20.37 -6.15
CA LEU A 153 -8.58 18.94 -5.94
C LEU A 153 -9.94 18.69 -5.28
N LYS A 154 -10.27 19.43 -4.22
CA LYS A 154 -11.54 19.27 -3.50
C LYS A 154 -12.76 19.72 -4.31
N GLU A 155 -12.61 20.67 -5.22
CA GLU A 155 -13.65 21.10 -6.14
C GLU A 155 -13.90 20.07 -7.26
N THR A 156 -12.85 19.37 -7.73
CA THR A 156 -12.95 18.44 -8.87
C THR A 156 -13.10 16.98 -8.46
N GLN A 157 -12.47 16.58 -7.34
CA GLN A 157 -12.44 15.21 -6.83
C GLN A 157 -12.72 15.22 -5.31
N PRO A 158 -13.95 15.53 -4.86
CA PRO A 158 -14.27 15.70 -3.44
C PRO A 158 -14.03 14.45 -2.58
N GLU A 159 -14.17 13.26 -3.18
CA GLU A 159 -13.96 11.97 -2.49
C GLU A 159 -12.50 11.61 -2.31
N LEU A 160 -11.57 12.19 -3.09
CA LEU A 160 -10.15 11.91 -2.96
C LEU A 160 -9.59 12.52 -1.65
N GLY A 161 -9.00 11.71 -0.79
CA GLY A 161 -8.27 12.18 0.39
C GLY A 161 -7.07 13.02 -0.04
N VAL A 162 -6.86 14.19 0.59
CA VAL A 162 -5.68 15.03 0.32
C VAL A 162 -4.87 15.15 1.61
N ILE A 163 -3.61 14.80 1.53
CA ILE A 163 -2.63 14.90 2.60
C ILE A 163 -1.65 15.99 2.23
N THR A 164 -1.41 16.94 3.12
CA THR A 164 -0.38 17.96 2.97
C THR A 164 0.71 17.74 4.01
N ASP A 165 1.94 17.99 3.62
CA ASP A 165 3.05 18.07 4.54
C ASP A 165 3.04 19.44 5.23
N VAL A 166 3.22 19.46 6.56
CA VAL A 166 3.29 20.68 7.38
C VAL A 166 4.76 21.07 7.64
N ALA A 167 5.68 20.62 6.80
CA ALA A 167 7.09 20.96 6.82
C ALA A 167 7.34 22.40 6.33
N LEU A 168 8.35 23.07 6.87
CA LEU A 168 8.77 24.42 6.45
C LEU A 168 9.95 24.43 5.51
N ASP A 169 10.74 23.36 5.45
CA ASP A 169 11.94 23.26 4.60
C ASP A 169 11.71 23.59 3.12
N PRO A 170 10.55 23.25 2.48
CA PRO A 170 10.31 23.66 1.09
C PRO A 170 10.17 25.16 0.90
N TYR A 171 9.86 25.91 1.97
CA TYR A 171 9.52 27.33 1.96
C TYR A 171 10.62 28.22 2.50
N THR A 172 11.64 27.63 3.19
CA THR A 172 12.75 28.39 3.76
C THR A 172 13.94 28.44 2.81
N THR A 173 14.66 29.56 2.81
CA THR A 173 15.88 29.74 1.99
C THR A 173 17.05 28.90 2.45
N HIS A 174 17.07 28.52 3.73
CA HIS A 174 18.10 27.69 4.37
C HIS A 174 17.76 26.18 4.40
N GLY A 175 16.51 25.81 4.02
CA GLY A 175 16.08 24.39 3.94
C GLY A 175 15.94 23.69 5.30
N GLN A 176 15.63 24.44 6.36
CA GLN A 176 15.35 23.90 7.70
C GLN A 176 13.88 24.10 8.05
N ASP A 177 13.36 23.25 8.94
CA ASP A 177 11.98 23.29 9.45
C ASP A 177 11.83 24.20 10.65
N GLY A 178 12.25 25.45 10.56
CA GLY A 178 12.11 26.40 11.63
C GLY A 178 12.89 27.67 11.37
N ILE A 179 12.85 28.60 12.33
CA ILE A 179 13.64 29.83 12.32
C ILE A 179 15.08 29.48 12.72
N ILE A 180 16.05 30.08 12.09
CA ILE A 180 17.47 29.90 12.42
C ILE A 180 18.05 31.18 13.00
N ASP A 181 19.04 31.04 13.88
CA ASP A 181 19.88 32.14 14.34
C ASP A 181 21.00 32.46 13.34
N ASP A 182 21.82 33.48 13.66
CA ASP A 182 22.97 33.89 12.82
C ASP A 182 24.05 32.80 12.64
N SER A 183 24.06 31.79 13.49
CA SER A 183 24.96 30.62 13.37
C SER A 183 24.41 29.51 12.50
N GLY A 184 23.13 29.60 12.09
CA GLY A 184 22.40 28.56 11.36
C GLY A 184 21.78 27.49 12.27
N TYR A 185 21.73 27.71 13.58
CA TYR A 185 21.06 26.82 14.52
C TYR A 185 19.54 27.03 14.51
N VAL A 186 18.79 25.95 14.47
CA VAL A 186 17.31 26.00 14.50
C VAL A 186 16.81 26.30 15.92
N LEU A 187 16.03 27.37 16.06
CA LEU A 187 15.45 27.81 17.31
C LEU A 187 14.18 27.00 17.59
N ASN A 188 14.31 25.87 18.28
CA ASN A 188 13.20 24.91 18.47
C ASN A 188 12.14 25.37 19.47
N ASP A 189 12.37 26.41 20.23
CA ASP A 189 11.49 26.91 21.29
C ASP A 189 10.75 28.20 20.89
N GLU A 190 10.83 28.62 19.60
CA GLU A 190 10.17 29.84 19.08
C GLU A 190 9.07 29.57 18.03
#